data_b4322818afe05cf4af0d64ae19b69930
#
_entry.id   b4322818afe05cf4af0d64ae19b69930
#
_cell.length_a   1.000
_cell.length_b   1.000
_cell.length_c   1.000
_cell.angle_alpha   90.00
_cell.angle_beta   90.00
_cell.angle_gamma   90.00
#
_symmetry.space_group_name_H-M   'P 1'
#
loop_
_entity.id
_entity.type
_entity.pdbx_description
1 polymer ?
#
loop_
_entity_poly.entity_id
_entity_poly.type
_entity_poly.pdbx_seq_one_letter_code
_entity_poly.pdbx_strand_id
1 'polypeptide(L)'
;MAGGPRIRHLDNFPWQEVRRQQHGDRTASVREKWLDFSPRFLSLYAQWDPGMIVQPHGHNSDHVVFVIDGDMTCGDVHCPPGTHIALDQGDTFGPFVAGPEGVVLFEVMMGDPRSFPADLEGYERFLAEKGVQQLPNPPIDMPDWLEDTRT
;
A
#
# COMPACT_ATOMS: atom_id res chain seq x y z
N MET A 1 31.50 -7.92 0.24
CA MET A 1 31.69 -7.46 1.64
C MET A 1 30.45 -6.68 2.06
N ALA A 2 29.86 -7.06 3.16
CA ALA A 2 28.72 -6.32 3.68
C ALA A 2 29.20 -4.96 4.20
N GLY A 3 28.54 -3.89 3.78
CA GLY A 3 28.66 -2.60 4.42
C GLY A 3 28.08 -2.67 5.83
N GLY A 4 28.29 -1.67 6.65
CA GLY A 4 27.67 -1.57 7.96
C GLY A 4 26.14 -1.38 7.87
N PRO A 5 25.49 -1.16 9.02
CA PRO A 5 24.06 -0.91 9.04
C PRO A 5 23.70 0.35 8.22
N ARG A 6 22.56 0.31 7.55
CA ARG A 6 22.01 1.46 6.85
C ARG A 6 21.04 2.17 7.80
N ILE A 7 21.47 3.34 8.30
CA ILE A 7 20.68 4.14 9.25
C ILE A 7 20.13 5.34 8.47
N ARG A 8 18.82 5.44 8.39
CA ARG A 8 18.15 6.47 7.58
C ARG A 8 16.98 7.06 8.36
N HIS A 9 16.70 8.32 8.11
CA HIS A 9 15.57 9.00 8.70
C HIS A 9 14.48 9.22 7.64
N LEU A 10 13.24 9.09 8.06
CA LEU A 10 12.06 9.23 7.22
C LEU A 10 12.04 10.55 6.42
N ASP A 11 12.51 11.65 7.04
CA ASP A 11 12.50 12.98 6.40
C ASP A 11 13.49 13.09 5.23
N ASN A 12 14.41 12.13 5.09
CA ASN A 12 15.38 12.12 3.99
C ASN A 12 14.85 11.47 2.72
N PHE A 13 13.61 10.98 2.74
CA PHE A 13 13.01 10.30 1.60
C PHE A 13 11.87 11.14 1.01
N PRO A 14 11.79 11.25 -0.32
CA PRO A 14 10.63 11.87 -0.95
C PRO A 14 9.40 10.98 -0.86
N TRP A 15 8.22 11.60 -0.83
CA TRP A 15 6.98 10.90 -1.06
C TRP A 15 6.85 10.53 -2.54
N GLN A 16 6.38 9.32 -2.80
CA GLN A 16 5.93 8.91 -4.13
C GLN A 16 4.42 8.66 -4.06
N GLU A 17 3.68 9.28 -4.96
CA GLU A 17 2.25 8.97 -5.12
C GLU A 17 2.15 7.72 -5.97
N VAL A 18 1.63 6.63 -5.39
CA VAL A 18 1.62 5.33 -6.06
C VAL A 18 0.25 4.93 -6.59
N ARG A 19 -0.81 5.51 -6.04
CA ARG A 19 -2.20 5.29 -6.49
C ARG A 19 -3.01 6.54 -6.27
N ARG A 20 -4.08 6.71 -7.10
CA ARG A 20 -5.01 7.83 -6.94
C ARG A 20 -6.42 7.44 -7.40
N GLN A 21 -7.38 8.06 -6.78
CA GLN A 21 -8.81 7.87 -7.03
C GLN A 21 -9.54 9.19 -7.01
N GLN A 22 -10.64 9.27 -7.74
CA GLN A 22 -11.55 10.41 -7.69
C GLN A 22 -12.75 10.09 -6.80
N HIS A 23 -12.92 10.88 -5.75
CA HIS A 23 -14.05 10.82 -4.81
C HIS A 23 -14.89 12.09 -4.97
N GLY A 24 -15.87 12.07 -5.87
CA GLY A 24 -16.62 13.28 -6.19
C GLY A 24 -15.70 14.36 -6.79
N ASP A 25 -15.54 15.48 -6.10
CA ASP A 25 -14.69 16.59 -6.52
C ASP A 25 -13.28 16.59 -5.90
N ARG A 26 -12.95 15.59 -5.08
CA ARG A 26 -11.62 15.46 -4.48
C ARG A 26 -10.88 14.23 -4.98
N THR A 27 -9.55 14.29 -4.97
CA THR A 27 -8.68 13.17 -5.27
C THR A 27 -8.15 12.59 -3.96
N ALA A 28 -8.19 11.25 -3.82
CA ALA A 28 -7.55 10.54 -2.73
C ALA A 28 -6.36 9.73 -3.27
N SER A 29 -5.29 9.69 -2.52
CA SER A 29 -4.03 9.08 -2.95
C SER A 29 -3.45 8.16 -1.89
N VAL A 30 -2.65 7.19 -2.36
CA VAL A 30 -1.67 6.47 -1.55
C VAL A 30 -0.30 7.04 -1.86
N ARG A 31 0.43 7.44 -0.82
CA ARG A 31 1.82 7.91 -0.93
C ARG A 31 2.71 7.02 -0.11
N GLU A 32 3.89 6.76 -0.64
CA GLU A 32 4.86 5.89 0.02
C GLU A 32 6.25 6.52 0.03
N LYS A 33 6.99 6.27 1.11
CA LYS A 33 8.43 6.50 1.20
C LYS A 33 9.08 5.12 1.28
N TRP A 34 9.89 4.78 0.30
CA TRP A 34 10.60 3.51 0.28
C TRP A 34 11.92 3.67 1.04
N LEU A 35 11.96 3.12 2.26
CA LEU A 35 13.05 3.35 3.20
C LEU A 35 14.26 2.48 2.89
N ASP A 36 14.03 1.25 2.48
CA ASP A 36 15.07 0.32 2.03
C ASP A 36 14.48 -0.63 1.00
N PHE A 37 15.09 -0.68 -0.17
CA PHE A 37 14.60 -1.51 -1.27
C PHE A 37 15.75 -2.31 -1.88
N SER A 38 15.67 -3.62 -1.78
CA SER A 38 16.65 -4.56 -2.33
C SER A 38 15.91 -5.82 -2.82
N PRO A 39 16.59 -6.73 -3.52
CA PRO A 39 15.97 -8.02 -3.87
C PRO A 39 15.51 -8.84 -2.66
N ARG A 40 16.00 -8.54 -1.46
CA ARG A 40 15.64 -9.27 -0.25
C ARG A 40 14.37 -8.75 0.41
N PHE A 41 14.17 -7.43 0.42
CA PHE A 41 12.97 -6.84 1.01
C PHE A 41 12.77 -5.39 0.57
N LEU A 42 11.54 -4.94 0.71
CA LEU A 42 11.17 -3.53 0.67
C LEU A 42 10.56 -3.17 2.01
N SER A 43 11.12 -2.17 2.70
CA SER A 43 10.46 -1.55 3.84
C SER A 43 9.98 -0.16 3.45
N LEU A 44 8.74 0.17 3.79
CA LEU A 44 8.14 1.43 3.40
C LEU A 44 7.26 2.03 4.48
N TYR A 45 7.10 3.34 4.38
CA TYR A 45 6.19 4.13 5.20
C TYR A 45 5.13 4.71 4.27
N ALA A 46 3.87 4.43 4.55
CA ALA A 46 2.75 4.79 3.68
C ALA A 46 1.78 5.74 4.37
N GLN A 47 1.20 6.63 3.59
CA GLN A 47 0.11 7.49 4.01
C GLN A 47 -1.01 7.42 2.97
N TRP A 48 -2.21 7.09 3.43
CA TRP A 48 -3.40 7.04 2.59
C TRP A 48 -4.34 8.16 2.98
N ASP A 49 -4.85 8.87 1.99
CA ASP A 49 -5.84 9.92 2.22
C ASP A 49 -7.15 9.35 2.79
N PRO A 50 -7.95 10.20 3.47
CA PRO A 50 -9.24 9.77 3.98
C PRO A 50 -10.11 9.09 2.92
N GLY A 51 -10.68 7.95 3.27
CA GLY A 51 -11.59 7.20 2.41
C GLY A 51 -10.94 6.43 1.26
N MET A 52 -9.60 6.49 1.11
CA MET A 52 -8.90 5.76 0.04
C MET A 52 -9.26 4.28 0.06
N ILE A 53 -9.62 3.74 -1.09
CA ILE A 53 -10.01 2.34 -1.24
C ILE A 53 -8.92 1.60 -2.03
N VAL A 54 -8.38 0.54 -1.46
CA VAL A 54 -7.37 -0.30 -2.12
C VAL A 54 -7.95 -1.69 -2.35
N GLN A 55 -7.71 -2.21 -3.55
CA GLN A 55 -8.28 -3.47 -4.01
C GLN A 55 -7.84 -4.65 -3.12
N PRO A 56 -8.66 -5.72 -3.08
CA PRO A 56 -8.19 -6.99 -2.54
C PRO A 56 -7.01 -7.49 -3.36
N HIS A 57 -5.92 -7.83 -2.69
CA HIS A 57 -4.70 -8.26 -3.37
C HIS A 57 -3.82 -9.12 -2.47
N GLY A 58 -2.83 -9.74 -3.06
CA GLY A 58 -1.75 -10.41 -2.38
C GLY A 58 -0.41 -10.01 -2.98
N HIS A 59 0.67 -10.49 -2.39
CA HIS A 59 2.04 -10.22 -2.85
C HIS A 59 2.79 -11.52 -3.11
N ASN A 60 3.84 -11.44 -3.94
CA ASN A 60 4.72 -12.56 -4.23
C ASN A 60 5.83 -12.72 -3.17
N SER A 61 5.52 -12.35 -1.94
CA SER A 61 6.43 -12.40 -0.79
C SER A 61 5.64 -12.43 0.50
N ASP A 62 6.26 -12.86 1.58
CA ASP A 62 5.73 -12.64 2.92
C ASP A 62 5.62 -11.14 3.17
N HIS A 63 4.59 -10.72 3.89
CA HIS A 63 4.25 -9.31 4.02
C HIS A 63 3.77 -9.00 5.43
N VAL A 64 4.29 -7.94 6.00
CA VAL A 64 3.89 -7.43 7.32
C VAL A 64 3.41 -6.00 7.18
N VAL A 65 2.27 -5.69 7.77
CA VAL A 65 1.70 -4.35 7.85
C VAL A 65 1.46 -3.98 9.30
N PHE A 66 1.84 -2.78 9.67
CA PHE A 66 1.58 -2.23 11.00
C PHE A 66 0.91 -0.86 10.88
N VAL A 67 -0.25 -0.69 11.52
CA VAL A 67 -0.96 0.59 11.56
C VAL A 67 -0.35 1.50 12.62
N ILE A 68 0.17 2.66 12.20
CA ILE A 68 0.84 3.62 13.07
C ILE A 68 -0.13 4.68 13.58
N ASP A 69 -0.94 5.25 12.68
CA ASP A 69 -1.83 6.37 12.98
C ASP A 69 -3.05 6.34 12.05
N GLY A 70 -4.14 7.00 12.45
CA GLY A 70 -5.40 6.87 11.75
C GLY A 70 -5.96 5.47 11.88
N ASP A 71 -6.78 5.06 10.92
CA ASP A 71 -7.34 3.72 10.90
C ASP A 71 -7.75 3.30 9.49
N MET A 72 -8.01 2.01 9.33
CA MET A 72 -8.59 1.46 8.11
C MET A 72 -9.44 0.24 8.44
N THR A 73 -10.26 -0.17 7.49
CA THR A 73 -10.85 -1.51 7.50
C THR A 73 -10.15 -2.39 6.48
N CYS A 74 -9.97 -3.65 6.82
CA CYS A 74 -9.49 -4.70 5.92
C CYS A 74 -10.60 -5.74 5.80
N GLY A 75 -11.30 -5.76 4.67
CA GLY A 75 -12.56 -6.48 4.57
C GLY A 75 -13.56 -5.90 5.58
N ASP A 76 -14.01 -6.71 6.51
CA ASP A 76 -14.92 -6.31 7.60
C ASP A 76 -14.21 -6.11 8.94
N VAL A 77 -12.88 -6.17 8.97
CA VAL A 77 -12.08 -6.02 10.18
C VAL A 77 -11.60 -4.59 10.34
N HIS A 78 -11.96 -3.95 11.46
CA HIS A 78 -11.44 -2.63 11.81
C HIS A 78 -10.00 -2.72 12.31
N CYS A 79 -9.12 -1.90 11.77
CA CYS A 79 -7.69 -1.89 12.05
C CYS A 79 -7.25 -0.52 12.60
N PRO A 80 -7.38 -0.29 13.92
CA PRO A 80 -6.89 0.95 14.57
C PRO A 80 -5.38 0.93 14.73
N PRO A 81 -4.77 2.05 15.22
CA PRO A 81 -3.34 2.08 15.52
C PRO A 81 -2.92 0.93 16.44
N GLY A 82 -1.77 0.32 16.12
CA GLY A 82 -1.28 -0.86 16.83
C GLY A 82 -1.71 -2.20 16.20
N THR A 83 -2.51 -2.18 15.15
CA THR A 83 -2.87 -3.39 14.42
C THR A 83 -1.68 -3.91 13.62
N HIS A 84 -1.39 -5.19 13.78
CA HIS A 84 -0.38 -5.93 13.03
C HIS A 84 -1.07 -6.94 12.12
N ILE A 85 -0.73 -6.91 10.83
CA ILE A 85 -1.22 -7.87 9.84
C ILE A 85 -0.02 -8.63 9.28
N ALA A 86 -0.05 -9.94 9.36
CA ALA A 86 0.96 -10.80 8.75
C ALA A 86 0.31 -11.66 7.67
N LEU A 87 0.95 -11.69 6.51
CA LEU A 87 0.51 -12.49 5.38
C LEU A 87 1.67 -13.36 4.91
N ASP A 88 1.41 -14.62 4.71
CA ASP A 88 2.33 -15.51 4.01
C ASP A 88 2.27 -15.21 2.50
N GLN A 89 3.33 -15.52 1.79
CA GLN A 89 3.35 -15.38 0.33
C GLN A 89 2.12 -16.03 -0.29
N GLY A 90 1.41 -15.27 -1.11
CA GLY A 90 0.19 -15.74 -1.79
C GLY A 90 -1.10 -15.51 -1.03
N ASP A 91 -1.05 -15.18 0.26
CA ASP A 91 -2.26 -14.77 0.99
C ASP A 91 -2.84 -13.50 0.38
N THR A 92 -4.15 -13.40 0.38
CA THR A 92 -4.88 -12.22 -0.10
C THR A 92 -5.65 -11.57 1.03
N PHE A 93 -5.80 -10.26 0.96
CA PHE A 93 -6.54 -9.47 1.94
C PHE A 93 -7.15 -8.23 1.29
N GLY A 94 -8.09 -7.61 2.01
CA GLY A 94 -8.82 -6.44 1.52
C GLY A 94 -10.30 -6.76 1.20
N PRO A 95 -11.04 -5.83 0.57
CA PRO A 95 -10.59 -4.48 0.21
C PRO A 95 -10.25 -3.66 1.44
N PHE A 96 -9.39 -2.67 1.25
CA PHE A 96 -9.02 -1.74 2.31
C PHE A 96 -9.74 -0.42 2.13
N VAL A 97 -10.22 0.16 3.22
CA VAL A 97 -10.78 1.50 3.21
C VAL A 97 -10.16 2.30 4.34
N ALA A 98 -9.43 3.36 3.98
CA ALA A 98 -8.89 4.29 4.97
C ALA A 98 -10.03 5.01 5.69
N GLY A 99 -9.86 5.24 6.97
CA GLY A 99 -10.83 5.94 7.80
C GLY A 99 -10.96 7.43 7.47
N PRO A 100 -11.80 8.16 8.21
CA PRO A 100 -12.11 9.58 7.91
C PRO A 100 -10.92 10.53 8.09
N GLU A 101 -9.86 10.09 8.76
CA GLU A 101 -8.63 10.87 8.92
C GLU A 101 -7.46 10.28 8.13
N GLY A 102 -7.72 9.28 7.29
CA GLY A 102 -6.70 8.54 6.58
C GLY A 102 -6.03 7.49 7.47
N VAL A 103 -4.93 6.91 6.97
CA VAL A 103 -4.17 5.91 7.71
C VAL A 103 -2.68 6.04 7.39
N VAL A 104 -1.85 5.81 8.38
CA VAL A 104 -0.40 5.75 8.26
C VAL A 104 0.05 4.34 8.60
N LEU A 105 0.82 3.73 7.68
CA LEU A 105 1.26 2.36 7.78
C LEU A 105 2.79 2.25 7.68
N PHE A 106 3.34 1.26 8.36
CA PHE A 106 4.66 0.74 8.07
C PHE A 106 4.51 -0.67 7.52
N GLU A 107 5.19 -0.97 6.41
CA GLU A 107 5.07 -2.24 5.72
C GLU A 107 6.44 -2.80 5.35
N VAL A 108 6.56 -4.13 5.41
CA VAL A 108 7.73 -4.85 4.92
C VAL A 108 7.27 -6.00 4.03
N MET A 109 7.70 -5.99 2.78
CA MET A 109 7.59 -7.13 1.87
C MET A 109 8.94 -7.84 1.80
N MET A 110 8.96 -9.12 2.16
CA MET A 110 10.20 -9.90 2.32
C MET A 110 10.51 -10.68 1.03
N GLY A 111 10.83 -9.96 -0.04
CA GLY A 111 11.10 -10.49 -1.37
C GLY A 111 10.54 -9.59 -2.45
N ASP A 112 9.89 -10.18 -3.45
CA ASP A 112 9.25 -9.43 -4.54
C ASP A 112 8.01 -8.68 -4.01
N PRO A 113 8.02 -7.34 -4.00
CA PRO A 113 6.91 -6.57 -3.43
C PRO A 113 5.72 -6.41 -4.39
N ARG A 114 5.83 -6.87 -5.62
CA ARG A 114 4.75 -6.70 -6.60
C ARG A 114 3.51 -7.46 -6.17
N SER A 115 2.36 -6.84 -6.37
CA SER A 115 1.06 -7.39 -5.98
C SER A 115 0.34 -8.06 -7.15
N PHE A 116 -0.60 -8.93 -6.84
CA PHE A 116 -1.54 -9.49 -7.79
C PHE A 116 -2.97 -9.28 -7.27
N PRO A 117 -3.94 -9.05 -8.17
CA PRO A 117 -5.32 -8.83 -7.76
C PRO A 117 -5.97 -10.12 -7.27
N ALA A 118 -6.88 -10.02 -6.29
CA ALA A 118 -7.64 -11.15 -5.77
C ALA A 118 -9.07 -11.20 -6.28
N ASP A 119 -9.70 -10.04 -6.49
CA ASP A 119 -11.10 -9.94 -6.93
C ASP A 119 -11.35 -8.60 -7.62
N LEU A 120 -10.94 -8.48 -8.88
CA LEU A 120 -11.10 -7.24 -9.65
C LEU A 120 -12.57 -6.90 -9.87
N GLU A 121 -13.42 -7.88 -10.16
CA GLU A 121 -14.84 -7.66 -10.38
C GLU A 121 -15.53 -7.12 -9.14
N GLY A 122 -15.27 -7.72 -7.99
CA GLY A 122 -15.79 -7.26 -6.70
C GLY A 122 -15.29 -5.88 -6.35
N TYR A 123 -14.04 -5.58 -6.65
CA TYR A 123 -13.45 -4.26 -6.45
C TYR A 123 -14.14 -3.20 -7.30
N GLU A 124 -14.34 -3.47 -8.59
CA GLU A 124 -15.03 -2.56 -9.50
C GLU A 124 -16.45 -2.27 -9.05
N ARG A 125 -17.18 -3.30 -8.61
CA ARG A 125 -18.54 -3.13 -8.05
C ARG A 125 -18.51 -2.27 -6.78
N PHE A 126 -17.55 -2.53 -5.90
CA PHE A 126 -17.40 -1.76 -4.65
C PHE A 126 -17.13 -0.28 -4.92
N LEU A 127 -16.21 0.02 -5.85
CA LEU A 127 -15.95 1.41 -6.26
C LEU A 127 -17.19 2.07 -6.83
N ALA A 128 -17.92 1.38 -7.70
CA ALA A 128 -19.16 1.91 -8.29
C ALA A 128 -20.22 2.22 -7.23
N GLU A 129 -20.41 1.33 -6.26
CA GLU A 129 -21.34 1.54 -5.14
C GLU A 129 -20.95 2.75 -4.29
N LYS A 130 -19.66 3.03 -4.14
CA LYS A 130 -19.16 4.17 -3.38
C LYS A 130 -19.06 5.46 -4.21
N GLY A 131 -19.32 5.41 -5.50
CA GLY A 131 -19.16 6.54 -6.39
C GLY A 131 -17.70 6.98 -6.57
N VAL A 132 -16.76 6.04 -6.48
CA VAL A 132 -15.34 6.28 -6.59
C VAL A 132 -14.84 5.81 -7.96
N GLN A 133 -13.99 6.62 -8.59
CA GLN A 133 -13.37 6.30 -9.87
C GLN A 133 -11.88 6.09 -9.70
N GLN A 134 -11.38 4.93 -10.12
CA GLN A 134 -9.96 4.66 -10.18
C GLN A 134 -9.32 5.55 -11.26
N LEU A 135 -8.24 6.24 -10.92
CA LEU A 135 -7.45 7.03 -11.85
C LEU A 135 -6.19 6.27 -12.27
N PRO A 136 -5.56 6.63 -13.40
CA PRO A 136 -4.29 6.01 -13.79
C PRO A 136 -3.25 6.15 -12.68
N ASN A 137 -2.44 5.09 -12.49
CA ASN A 137 -1.36 5.10 -11.52
C ASN A 137 -0.31 6.15 -11.91
N PRO A 138 0.13 7.01 -10.98
CA PRO A 138 1.24 7.91 -11.24
C PRO A 138 2.55 7.14 -11.50
N PRO A 139 3.51 7.74 -12.23
CA PRO A 139 4.81 7.13 -12.39
C PRO A 139 5.56 7.05 -11.04
N ILE A 140 6.35 5.99 -10.86
CA ILE A 140 7.16 5.77 -9.66
C ILE A 140 8.59 5.37 -10.05
N ASP A 141 9.53 5.60 -9.13
CA ASP A 141 10.93 5.24 -9.31
C ASP A 141 11.17 3.78 -8.95
N MET A 142 10.90 2.89 -9.90
CA MET A 142 11.24 1.48 -9.72
C MET A 142 12.74 1.27 -9.90
N PRO A 143 13.38 0.38 -9.12
CA PRO A 143 14.77 0.02 -9.37
C PRO A 143 14.90 -0.73 -10.70
N ASP A 144 16.05 -0.59 -11.36
CA ASP A 144 16.30 -1.16 -12.71
C ASP A 144 16.14 -2.68 -12.78
N TRP A 145 16.30 -3.36 -11.64
CA TRP A 145 16.22 -4.81 -11.55
C TRP A 145 14.79 -5.35 -11.36
N LEU A 146 13.79 -4.46 -11.27
CA LEU A 146 12.39 -4.87 -11.04
C LEU A 146 11.44 -4.12 -11.98
N GLU A 147 10.68 -4.87 -12.78
CA GLU A 147 9.69 -4.32 -13.68
C GLU A 147 8.43 -3.86 -12.93
N ASP A 148 7.93 -2.68 -13.28
CA ASP A 148 6.65 -2.19 -12.77
C ASP A 148 5.49 -2.91 -13.49
N THR A 149 4.77 -3.76 -12.77
CA THR A 149 3.64 -4.53 -13.28
C THR A 149 2.28 -4.02 -12.80
N ARG A 150 2.21 -2.82 -12.21
CA ARG A 150 0.95 -2.24 -11.73
C ARG A 150 -0.02 -2.00 -12.89
N THR A 151 -1.27 -2.27 -12.62
CA THR A 151 -2.36 -2.01 -13.56
C THR A 151 -3.32 -0.98 -12.99
#